data_c685abe061d56a0e444e07bff73743bc
#
_entry.id   c685abe061d56a0e444e07bff73743bc
#
_cell.length_a   1.000
_cell.length_b   1.000
_cell.length_c   1.000
_cell.angle_alpha   90.00
_cell.angle_beta   90.00
_cell.angle_gamma   90.00
#
_symmetry.space_group_name_H-M   'P 1'
#
loop_
_entity.id
_entity.type
_entity.pdbx_description
1 polymer ?
#
loop_
_entity_poly.entity_id
_entity_poly.type
_entity_poly.pdbx_seq_one_letter_code
_entity_poly.pdbx_strand_id
1 'polypeptide(L)' 'MNQRIRELATQAHEYALEVYEKRMQNEVQTQVFFYQIRDDKFAQLIVEKCVSTLEFHGFEDAVPYIKWMAANKLGVKP' A
#
# COMPACT_ATOMS: atom_id res chain seq x y z
N MET A 1 -0.12 17.45 -4.04
CA MET A 1 -0.73 16.11 -4.10
C MET A 1 -2.24 16.27 -4.18
N ASN A 2 -2.90 15.56 -5.07
CA ASN A 2 -4.34 15.70 -5.19
C ASN A 2 -5.06 14.98 -4.04
N GLN A 3 -6.34 15.26 -3.91
CA GLN A 3 -7.12 14.77 -2.78
C GLN A 3 -7.20 13.24 -2.71
N ARG A 4 -7.32 12.57 -3.85
CA ARG A 4 -7.44 11.11 -3.89
C ARG A 4 -6.17 10.44 -3.39
N ILE A 5 -5.03 10.97 -3.78
CA ILE A 5 -3.75 10.44 -3.31
C ILE A 5 -3.58 10.72 -1.82
N ARG A 6 -4.04 11.89 -1.35
CA ARG A 6 -4.02 12.20 0.08
C ARG A 6 -4.87 11.23 0.88
N GLU A 7 -6.02 10.85 0.35
CA GLU A 7 -6.89 9.88 1.02
C GLU A 7 -6.20 8.53 1.16
N LEU A 8 -5.51 8.08 0.11
CA LEU A 8 -4.76 6.83 0.19
C LEU A 8 -3.59 6.94 1.17
N ALA A 9 -2.93 8.09 1.19
CA ALA A 9 -1.85 8.31 2.16
C ALA A 9 -2.38 8.31 3.58
N THR A 10 -3.56 8.90 3.81
CA THR A 10 -4.20 8.89 5.13
C THR A 10 -4.57 7.49 5.56
N GLN A 11 -5.12 6.69 4.65
CA GLN A 11 -5.45 5.29 4.94
C GLN A 11 -4.20 4.50 5.30
N ALA A 12 -3.11 4.72 4.58
CA ALA A 12 -1.85 4.05 4.87
C ALA A 12 -1.30 4.44 6.23
N HIS A 13 -1.43 5.72 6.57
CA HIS A 13 -0.99 6.24 7.86
C HIS A 13 -1.80 5.61 9.01
N GLU A 14 -3.12 5.57 8.86
CA GLU A 14 -3.99 4.98 9.87
C GLU A 14 -3.70 3.49 10.06
N TYR A 15 -3.49 2.78 8.97
CA TYR A 15 -3.12 1.38 9.02
C TYR A 15 -1.79 1.19 9.77
N ALA A 16 -0.80 2.03 9.46
CA ALA A 16 0.50 1.94 10.10
C ALA A 16 0.42 2.23 11.60
N LEU A 17 -0.42 3.19 11.99
CA LEU A 17 -0.64 3.49 13.40
C LEU A 17 -1.21 2.29 14.13
N GLU A 18 -2.21 1.65 13.55
CA GLU A 18 -2.85 0.50 14.15
C GLU A 18 -1.87 -0.66 14.33
N VAL A 19 -1.10 -0.97 13.30
CA VAL A 19 -0.10 -2.04 13.37
C VAL A 19 0.99 -1.70 14.35
N TYR A 20 1.45 -0.45 14.35
CA TYR A 20 2.51 0.01 15.23
C TYR A 20 2.09 -0.09 16.70
N GLU A 21 0.87 0.33 17.02
CA GLU A 21 0.36 0.26 18.37
C GLU A 21 0.28 -1.17 18.87
N LYS A 22 -0.16 -2.10 18.03
CA LYS A 22 -0.21 -3.51 18.41
C LYS A 22 1.16 -4.06 18.71
N ARG A 23 2.16 -3.67 17.91
CA ARG A 23 3.53 -4.14 18.11
C ARG A 23 4.18 -3.52 19.34
N MET A 24 3.84 -2.27 19.62
CA MET A 24 4.37 -1.58 20.81
C MET A 24 3.97 -2.26 22.11
N GLN A 25 2.85 -2.93 22.12
CA GLN A 25 2.41 -3.66 23.31
C GLN A 25 3.27 -4.88 23.60
N ASN A 26 3.95 -5.42 22.60
CA ASN A 26 4.70 -6.66 22.72
C ASN A 26 6.20 -6.45 22.68
N GLU A 27 6.66 -5.50 21.89
CA GLU A 27 8.08 -5.31 21.61
C GLU A 27 8.43 -3.86 21.48
N VAL A 28 9.69 -3.55 21.71
CA VAL A 28 10.22 -2.22 21.43
C VAL A 28 10.34 -2.05 19.93
N GLN A 29 9.68 -1.04 19.40
CA GLN A 29 9.73 -0.75 17.98
C GLN A 29 10.27 0.63 17.73
N THR A 30 10.81 0.83 16.53
CA THR A 30 11.38 2.09 16.13
C THR A 30 10.45 2.83 15.20
N GLN A 31 10.65 4.14 15.09
CA GLN A 31 9.90 4.97 14.14
C GLN A 31 10.20 4.55 12.69
N VAL A 32 11.39 4.07 12.43
CA VAL A 32 11.75 3.57 11.09
C VAL A 32 10.79 2.49 10.67
N PHE A 33 10.44 1.60 11.59
CA PHE A 33 9.51 0.53 11.30
C PHE A 33 8.13 1.07 10.96
N PHE A 34 7.68 2.10 11.69
CA PHE A 34 6.39 2.74 11.43
C PHE A 34 6.34 3.30 10.01
N TYR A 35 7.36 4.05 9.61
CA TYR A 35 7.37 4.65 8.28
C TYR A 35 7.43 3.60 7.19
N GLN A 36 8.13 2.52 7.42
CA GLN A 36 8.19 1.42 6.48
C GLN A 36 6.82 0.79 6.26
N ILE A 37 6.09 0.53 7.36
CA ILE A 37 4.74 -0.03 7.29
C ILE A 37 3.83 0.91 6.49
N ARG A 38 3.90 2.20 6.79
CA ARG A 38 3.08 3.21 6.13
C ARG A 38 3.35 3.26 4.64
N ASP A 39 4.63 3.31 4.27
CA ASP A 39 5.01 3.44 2.87
C ASP A 39 4.66 2.20 2.07
N ASP A 40 4.88 1.02 2.63
CA ASP A 40 4.50 -0.24 1.99
C ASP A 40 2.99 -0.31 1.76
N LYS A 41 2.21 0.12 2.76
CA LYS A 41 0.76 0.11 2.63
C LYS A 41 0.29 1.13 1.60
N PHE A 42 0.91 2.30 1.56
CA PHE A 42 0.58 3.32 0.58
C PHE A 42 0.80 2.79 -0.85
N ALA A 43 1.98 2.20 -1.09
CA ALA A 43 2.29 1.62 -2.40
C ALA A 43 1.29 0.52 -2.77
N GLN A 44 0.94 -0.33 -1.82
CA GLN A 44 -0.04 -1.39 -2.04
C GLN A 44 -1.40 -0.82 -2.44
N LEU A 45 -1.85 0.24 -1.76
CA LEU A 45 -3.13 0.87 -2.07
C LEU A 45 -3.14 1.49 -3.47
N ILE A 46 -2.02 2.09 -3.88
CA ILE A 46 -1.90 2.63 -5.25
C ILE A 46 -2.03 1.51 -6.28
N VAL A 47 -1.34 0.39 -6.07
CA VAL A 47 -1.42 -0.75 -6.98
C VAL A 47 -2.84 -1.30 -7.03
N GLU A 48 -3.51 -1.41 -5.90
CA GLU A 48 -4.90 -1.89 -5.85
C GLU A 48 -5.84 -0.98 -6.64
N LYS A 49 -5.63 0.34 -6.58
CA LYS A 49 -6.43 1.27 -7.38
C LYS A 49 -6.19 1.10 -8.87
N CYS A 50 -4.95 0.86 -9.26
CA CYS A 50 -4.63 0.58 -10.66
C CYS A 50 -5.33 -0.69 -11.13
N VAL A 51 -5.27 -1.75 -10.34
CA VAL A 51 -5.92 -3.02 -10.68
C VAL A 51 -7.42 -2.85 -10.80
N SER A 52 -8.05 -2.21 -9.81
CA SER A 52 -9.50 -1.98 -9.82
C SER A 52 -9.94 -1.17 -11.04
N THR A 53 -9.16 -0.15 -11.39
CA THR A 53 -9.47 0.69 -12.54
C THR A 53 -9.41 -0.11 -13.84
N LEU A 54 -8.38 -0.94 -13.99
CA LEU A 54 -8.25 -1.79 -15.17
C LEU A 54 -9.41 -2.78 -15.28
N GLU A 55 -9.78 -3.40 -14.18
CA GLU A 55 -10.89 -4.34 -14.16
C GLU A 55 -12.21 -3.65 -14.52
N PHE A 56 -12.42 -2.45 -13.98
CA PHE A 56 -13.64 -1.70 -14.26
C PHE A 56 -13.78 -1.35 -15.73
N HIS A 57 -12.67 -1.07 -16.40
CA HIS A 57 -12.67 -0.70 -17.81
C HIS A 57 -12.51 -1.89 -18.77
N GLY A 58 -12.51 -3.10 -18.26
CA GLY A 58 -12.42 -4.30 -19.08
C GLY A 58 -11.02 -4.67 -19.54
N PHE A 59 -10.00 -4.15 -18.87
CA PHE A 59 -8.60 -4.45 -19.17
C PHE A 59 -8.04 -5.49 -18.21
N GLU A 60 -8.82 -6.52 -17.93
CA GLU A 60 -8.43 -7.55 -16.97
C GLU A 60 -7.16 -8.28 -17.37
N ASP A 61 -6.92 -8.38 -18.68
CA ASP A 61 -5.72 -9.03 -19.21
C ASP A 61 -4.43 -8.32 -18.76
N ALA A 62 -4.51 -7.04 -18.45
CA ALA A 62 -3.35 -6.27 -17.99
C ALA A 62 -3.06 -6.45 -16.52
N VAL A 63 -4.02 -6.94 -15.72
CA VAL A 63 -3.87 -7.06 -14.27
C VAL A 63 -2.68 -7.94 -13.88
N PRO A 64 -2.46 -9.12 -14.47
CA PRO A 64 -1.29 -9.93 -14.12
C PRO A 64 0.04 -9.19 -14.33
N TYR A 65 0.13 -8.38 -15.38
CA TYR A 65 1.35 -7.60 -15.65
C TYR A 65 1.58 -6.55 -14.60
N ILE A 66 0.52 -5.86 -14.16
CA ILE A 66 0.64 -4.84 -13.11
C ILE A 66 1.07 -5.49 -11.80
N LYS A 67 0.48 -6.62 -11.44
CA LYS A 67 0.85 -7.34 -10.22
C LYS A 67 2.28 -7.84 -10.28
N TRP A 68 2.69 -8.36 -11.42
CA TRP A 68 4.08 -8.80 -11.61
C TRP A 68 5.04 -7.63 -11.48
N MET A 69 4.75 -6.52 -12.14
CA MET A 69 5.58 -5.33 -12.09
C MET A 69 5.71 -4.81 -10.66
N ALA A 70 4.59 -4.73 -9.94
CA ALA A 70 4.60 -4.26 -8.58
C ALA A 70 5.49 -5.14 -7.68
N ALA A 71 5.36 -6.45 -7.80
CA ALA A 71 6.14 -7.38 -6.98
C ALA A 71 7.61 -7.38 -7.36
N ASN A 72 7.94 -7.34 -8.65
CA ASN A 72 9.30 -7.57 -9.12
C ASN A 72 10.09 -6.29 -9.38
N LYS A 73 9.42 -5.19 -9.71
CA LYS A 73 10.10 -3.93 -10.00
C LYS A 73 10.00 -2.94 -8.85
N LEU A 74 8.91 -2.97 -8.10
CA LEU A 74 8.68 -2.04 -7.00
C LEU A 74 8.78 -2.71 -5.63
N GLY A 75 8.79 -4.03 -5.57
CA GLY A 75 8.85 -4.74 -4.31
C GLY A 75 7.56 -4.67 -3.49
N VAL A 76 6.44 -4.39 -4.14
CA VAL A 76 5.15 -4.29 -3.48
C VAL A 76 4.50 -5.66 -3.46
N LYS A 77 4.27 -6.20 -2.28
CA LYS A 77 3.62 -7.49 -2.14
C LYS A 77 2.11 -7.33 -2.26
N PRO A 78 1.46 -8.26 -2.96
CA PRO A 78 0.00 -8.22 -3.06
C PRO A 78 -0.71 -8.45 -1.74
#